data_58775e3105a963f83e307705cdb191a2
#
_entry.id   58775e3105a963f83e307705cdb191a2
#
_cell.length_a   1.000
_cell.length_b   1.000
_cell.length_c   1.000
_cell.angle_alpha   90.00
_cell.angle_beta   90.00
_cell.angle_gamma   90.00
#
_symmetry.space_group_name_H-M   'P 1'
#
loop_
_entity.id
_entity.type
_entity.pdbx_description
1 polymer ?
#
loop_
_entity_poly.entity_id
_entity_poly.type
_entity_poly.pdbx_seq_one_letter_code
_entity_poly.pdbx_strand_id
1 'polypeptide(L)'
;MLTIVNEDGSCMREIRVEGDRSLLTTGKYDNDDQRVARIEDGWELYWGYKGDNSRFHIPMSAEKFDSISREVGPSRAVKDTVYVYARKEYASVEDMCAGSPMFFADDQTGVDGSLEKEFRWFYTDYVFTEKFSSVADYFSVPVTDYMSEEEASYWFAGTPDLYAGKPIWRYYELLEDFKEKADRWVFANLHYKLLSGIADRYDMVVEPPVSKDEFVAQLRDVVKQLASYDPSKLEYATVRSVISSHFGSDAYSPFINEDVLSDEEDEELDNYFGYLFLFYYDESIVMPGRVIDAGGGIYKDGVVTFTVDAGRFLLKDYEIRVVSRVVNVWAFVVTAALASALFVAVVYRKRIAAYFKGRH
;
A
#
# COMPACT_ATOMS: atom_id res chain seq x y z
N MET A 1 -2.74 -10.00 2.18
CA MET A 1 -4.16 -9.69 1.89
C MET A 1 -4.60 -10.53 0.69
N LEU A 2 -5.86 -10.93 0.59
CA LEU A 2 -6.39 -11.68 -0.57
C LEU A 2 -7.67 -11.00 -1.04
N THR A 3 -7.71 -10.65 -2.32
CA THR A 3 -8.89 -10.10 -2.99
C THR A 3 -9.38 -11.09 -4.06
N ILE A 4 -10.65 -11.49 -4.00
CA ILE A 4 -11.29 -12.34 -5.02
C ILE A 4 -12.36 -11.51 -5.72
N VAL A 5 -12.24 -11.37 -7.03
CA VAL A 5 -13.17 -10.63 -7.88
C VAL A 5 -14.05 -11.61 -8.67
N ASN A 6 -15.36 -11.39 -8.67
CA ASN A 6 -16.34 -12.21 -9.39
C ASN A 6 -16.72 -11.58 -10.73
N GLU A 7 -17.29 -12.39 -11.64
CA GLU A 7 -17.76 -11.92 -12.98
C GLU A 7 -18.87 -10.87 -12.90
N ASP A 8 -19.70 -10.90 -11.86
CA ASP A 8 -20.76 -9.90 -11.66
C ASP A 8 -20.24 -8.55 -11.15
N GLY A 9 -19.02 -8.51 -10.62
CA GLY A 9 -18.34 -7.33 -10.07
C GLY A 9 -18.31 -7.30 -8.56
N SER A 10 -19.01 -8.22 -7.90
CA SER A 10 -18.85 -8.42 -6.47
C SER A 10 -17.44 -8.90 -6.15
N CYS A 11 -16.96 -8.62 -4.96
CA CYS A 11 -15.65 -9.07 -4.53
C CYS A 11 -15.63 -9.44 -3.05
N MET A 12 -14.60 -10.17 -2.66
CA MET A 12 -14.32 -10.53 -1.28
C MET A 12 -12.89 -10.14 -0.93
N ARG A 13 -12.70 -9.53 0.23
CA ARG A 13 -11.38 -9.26 0.79
C ARG A 13 -11.17 -10.09 2.05
N GLU A 14 -10.02 -10.74 2.15
CA GLU A 14 -9.57 -11.46 3.33
C GLU A 14 -8.22 -10.87 3.79
N ILE A 15 -8.18 -10.40 5.02
CA ILE A 15 -6.96 -9.93 5.70
C ILE A 15 -6.47 -11.05 6.60
N ARG A 16 -5.19 -11.41 6.49
CA ARG A 16 -4.56 -12.40 7.35
C ARG A 16 -3.48 -11.72 8.18
N VAL A 17 -3.58 -11.84 9.49
CA VAL A 17 -2.62 -11.33 10.47
C VAL A 17 -2.21 -12.44 11.45
N GLU A 18 -1.07 -12.28 12.11
CA GLU A 18 -0.74 -13.12 13.25
C GLU A 18 -1.65 -12.76 14.42
N GLY A 19 -2.17 -13.76 15.12
CA GLY A 19 -3.10 -13.59 16.22
C GLY A 19 -2.59 -14.19 17.52
N ASP A 20 -3.08 -13.67 18.62
CA ASP A 20 -2.82 -14.18 19.95
C ASP A 20 -4.04 -14.88 20.58
N ARG A 21 -3.85 -15.49 21.73
CA ARG A 21 -4.93 -16.20 22.46
C ARG A 21 -6.00 -15.23 22.97
N SER A 22 -5.66 -14.01 23.33
CA SER A 22 -6.59 -13.00 23.83
C SER A 22 -7.61 -12.64 22.75
N LEU A 23 -7.13 -12.34 21.55
CA LEU A 23 -7.96 -12.07 20.38
C LEU A 23 -8.92 -13.22 20.07
N LEU A 24 -8.42 -14.48 20.10
CA LEU A 24 -9.24 -15.66 19.78
C LEU A 24 -10.39 -15.87 20.76
N THR A 25 -10.20 -15.50 22.02
CA THR A 25 -11.20 -15.72 23.09
C THR A 25 -12.13 -14.55 23.30
N THR A 26 -11.67 -13.32 23.08
CA THR A 26 -12.46 -12.10 23.27
C THR A 26 -13.17 -11.63 22.00
N GLY A 27 -12.64 -11.97 20.83
CA GLY A 27 -13.07 -11.46 19.54
C GLY A 27 -12.78 -9.96 19.35
N LYS A 28 -12.02 -9.36 20.26
CA LYS A 28 -11.63 -7.95 20.16
C LYS A 28 -10.25 -7.89 19.54
N TYR A 29 -10.18 -7.21 18.43
CA TYR A 29 -8.94 -6.88 17.77
C TYR A 29 -8.43 -5.55 18.30
N ASP A 30 -7.18 -5.51 18.70
CA ASP A 30 -6.52 -4.25 19.06
C ASP A 30 -6.04 -3.59 17.76
N ASN A 31 -6.76 -2.55 17.34
CA ASN A 31 -6.41 -1.84 16.11
C ASN A 31 -5.17 -0.95 16.28
N ASP A 32 -4.74 -0.67 17.51
CA ASP A 32 -3.55 0.14 17.78
C ASP A 32 -2.26 -0.62 17.36
N ASP A 33 -2.29 -1.96 17.41
CA ASP A 33 -1.21 -2.80 16.89
C ASP A 33 -1.25 -3.02 15.36
N GLN A 34 -2.31 -2.57 14.67
CA GLN A 34 -2.47 -2.77 13.22
C GLN A 34 -1.96 -1.59 12.40
N ARG A 35 -0.83 -1.80 11.79
CA ARG A 35 -0.12 -0.76 11.03
C ARG A 35 -0.60 -0.59 9.59
N VAL A 36 -1.46 -1.45 9.05
CA VAL A 36 -1.79 -1.44 7.62
C VAL A 36 -3.29 -1.35 7.37
N ALA A 37 -4.09 -2.19 8.01
CA ALA A 37 -5.53 -2.24 7.81
C ALA A 37 -6.23 -2.43 9.15
N ARG A 38 -7.29 -1.68 9.37
CA ARG A 38 -8.14 -1.82 10.57
C ARG A 38 -9.28 -2.76 10.29
N ILE A 39 -9.50 -3.70 11.21
CA ILE A 39 -10.65 -4.61 11.16
C ILE A 39 -11.76 -3.98 11.98
N GLU A 40 -12.77 -3.46 11.28
CA GLU A 40 -13.93 -2.79 11.85
C GLU A 40 -15.15 -3.74 11.95
N ASP A 41 -16.29 -3.23 12.37
CA ASP A 41 -17.53 -3.99 12.43
C ASP A 41 -17.95 -4.52 11.05
N GLY A 42 -18.54 -5.73 11.07
CA GLY A 42 -19.04 -6.39 9.85
C GLY A 42 -18.07 -7.30 9.14
N TRP A 43 -16.87 -7.48 9.69
CA TRP A 43 -15.96 -8.53 9.24
C TRP A 43 -16.28 -9.87 9.91
N GLU A 44 -16.26 -10.95 9.14
CA GLU A 44 -16.29 -12.32 9.67
C GLU A 44 -14.89 -12.72 10.11
N LEU A 45 -14.75 -13.10 11.38
CA LEU A 45 -13.45 -13.44 11.95
C LEU A 45 -13.30 -14.96 12.10
N TYR A 46 -12.18 -15.47 11.63
CA TYR A 46 -11.77 -16.86 11.74
C TYR A 46 -10.34 -16.94 12.25
N TRP A 47 -9.97 -18.07 12.82
CA TRP A 47 -8.59 -18.37 13.12
C TRP A 47 -8.19 -19.74 12.61
N GLY A 48 -6.89 -19.99 12.46
CA GLY A 48 -6.33 -21.26 12.07
C GLY A 48 -4.82 -21.30 12.30
N TYR A 49 -4.26 -22.50 12.23
CA TYR A 49 -2.82 -22.66 12.34
C TYR A 49 -2.11 -22.41 11.01
N LYS A 50 -0.87 -21.97 11.08
CA LYS A 50 0.01 -21.81 9.92
C LYS A 50 0.18 -23.16 9.21
N GLY A 51 -0.14 -23.21 7.92
CA GLY A 51 -0.04 -24.43 7.09
C GLY A 51 -1.21 -25.39 7.22
N ASP A 52 -2.25 -25.06 8.00
CA ASP A 52 -3.51 -25.80 8.07
C ASP A 52 -4.63 -25.01 7.38
N ASN A 53 -5.47 -25.71 6.63
CA ASN A 53 -6.63 -25.13 5.95
C ASN A 53 -7.88 -25.04 6.83
N SER A 54 -7.83 -25.60 8.05
CA SER A 54 -8.95 -25.52 8.99
C SER A 54 -9.17 -24.07 9.44
N ARG A 55 -10.45 -23.66 9.49
CA ARG A 55 -10.86 -22.32 9.93
C ARG A 55 -11.89 -22.46 11.03
N PHE A 56 -11.68 -21.73 12.10
CA PHE A 56 -12.54 -21.74 13.29
C PHE A 56 -13.06 -20.33 13.55
N HIS A 57 -14.35 -20.18 13.81
CA HIS A 57 -14.93 -18.86 14.13
C HIS A 57 -14.38 -18.25 15.41
N ILE A 58 -14.25 -16.95 15.44
CA ILE A 58 -13.95 -16.10 16.61
C ILE A 58 -15.24 -15.34 16.99
N PRO A 59 -15.53 -15.12 18.29
CA PRO A 59 -14.79 -15.62 19.47
C PRO A 59 -15.11 -17.07 19.79
N MET A 60 -14.21 -17.72 20.52
CA MET A 60 -14.46 -19.07 21.05
C MET A 60 -13.99 -19.18 22.51
N SER A 61 -14.56 -20.15 23.26
CA SER A 61 -14.12 -20.36 24.64
C SER A 61 -12.67 -20.86 24.71
N ALA A 62 -11.95 -20.47 25.77
CA ALA A 62 -10.58 -20.91 26.01
C ALA A 62 -10.48 -22.46 26.08
N GLU A 63 -11.49 -23.12 26.65
CA GLU A 63 -11.56 -24.59 26.75
C GLU A 63 -11.63 -25.23 25.36
N LYS A 64 -12.43 -24.66 24.45
CA LYS A 64 -12.57 -25.15 23.06
C LYS A 64 -11.28 -24.91 22.29
N PHE A 65 -10.64 -23.75 22.46
CA PHE A 65 -9.33 -23.46 21.88
C PHE A 65 -8.29 -24.50 22.34
N ASP A 66 -8.19 -24.77 23.65
CA ASP A 66 -7.25 -25.73 24.20
C ASP A 66 -7.54 -27.18 23.74
N SER A 67 -8.81 -27.52 23.47
CA SER A 67 -9.19 -28.82 22.91
C SER A 67 -8.70 -28.97 21.47
N ILE A 68 -8.98 -27.97 20.61
CA ILE A 68 -8.56 -27.97 19.21
C ILE A 68 -7.02 -27.98 19.13
N SER A 69 -6.34 -27.19 19.95
CA SER A 69 -4.88 -27.13 20.00
C SER A 69 -4.24 -28.47 20.33
N ARG A 70 -4.90 -29.30 21.13
CA ARG A 70 -4.45 -30.67 21.44
C ARG A 70 -4.67 -31.65 20.29
N GLU A 71 -5.74 -31.48 19.55
CA GLU A 71 -6.11 -32.38 18.44
C GLU A 71 -5.33 -32.11 17.14
N VAL A 72 -5.21 -30.81 16.77
CA VAL A 72 -4.70 -30.38 15.47
C VAL A 72 -3.18 -30.16 15.48
N GLY A 73 -2.56 -30.03 16.63
CA GLY A 73 -1.17 -29.64 16.75
C GLY A 73 -0.14 -30.78 16.94
N PRO A 74 0.23 -31.55 15.93
CA PRO A 74 1.24 -32.62 16.12
C PRO A 74 2.69 -32.13 16.16
N SER A 75 3.01 -30.93 15.67
CA SER A 75 4.38 -30.38 15.76
C SER A 75 4.40 -29.04 16.50
N ARG A 76 5.38 -28.84 17.39
CA ARG A 76 5.53 -27.59 18.18
C ARG A 76 5.64 -26.33 17.32
N ALA A 77 6.32 -26.40 16.19
CA ALA A 77 6.52 -25.26 15.30
C ALA A 77 5.23 -24.76 14.62
N VAL A 78 4.23 -25.63 14.46
CA VAL A 78 2.91 -25.27 13.90
C VAL A 78 1.95 -24.82 14.99
N LYS A 79 2.16 -25.24 16.25
CA LYS A 79 1.31 -24.90 17.39
C LYS A 79 1.43 -23.44 17.85
N ASP A 80 2.57 -22.82 17.58
CA ASP A 80 2.91 -21.53 18.17
C ASP A 80 2.51 -20.35 17.26
N THR A 81 2.22 -20.58 15.96
CA THR A 81 1.80 -19.54 15.05
C THR A 81 0.33 -19.70 14.65
N VAL A 82 -0.49 -18.85 15.21
CA VAL A 82 -1.91 -18.76 14.91
C VAL A 82 -2.14 -17.56 14.00
N TYR A 83 -2.92 -17.75 12.95
CA TYR A 83 -3.39 -16.65 12.10
C TYR A 83 -4.85 -16.35 12.36
N VAL A 84 -5.16 -15.06 12.34
CA VAL A 84 -6.54 -14.56 12.25
C VAL A 84 -6.80 -14.15 10.81
N TYR A 85 -7.97 -14.53 10.33
CA TYR A 85 -8.49 -14.22 9.01
C TYR A 85 -9.74 -13.37 9.21
N ALA A 86 -9.70 -12.14 8.77
CA ALA A 86 -10.86 -11.26 8.70
C ALA A 86 -11.36 -11.23 7.27
N ARG A 87 -12.62 -11.60 7.05
CA ARG A 87 -13.22 -11.71 5.73
C ARG A 87 -14.46 -10.84 5.61
N LYS A 88 -14.58 -10.15 4.47
CA LYS A 88 -15.75 -9.35 4.15
C LYS A 88 -16.07 -9.40 2.67
N GLU A 89 -17.36 -9.48 2.33
CA GLU A 89 -17.88 -9.42 0.97
C GLU A 89 -18.38 -8.02 0.64
N TYR A 90 -18.22 -7.61 -0.59
CA TYR A 90 -18.57 -6.28 -1.10
C TYR A 90 -19.30 -6.39 -2.43
N ALA A 91 -20.18 -5.44 -2.68
CA ALA A 91 -20.96 -5.39 -3.93
C ALA A 91 -20.13 -4.98 -5.15
N SER A 92 -19.04 -4.22 -4.91
CA SER A 92 -18.13 -3.74 -5.95
C SER A 92 -16.70 -3.59 -5.42
N VAL A 93 -15.74 -3.38 -6.32
CA VAL A 93 -14.34 -3.07 -5.96
C VAL A 93 -14.26 -1.68 -5.32
N GLU A 94 -15.04 -0.73 -5.77
CA GLU A 94 -15.16 0.61 -5.21
C GLU A 94 -15.62 0.55 -3.75
N ASP A 95 -16.70 -0.22 -3.47
CA ASP A 95 -17.20 -0.43 -2.10
C ASP A 95 -16.16 -1.13 -1.22
N MET A 96 -15.39 -2.04 -1.80
CA MET A 96 -14.32 -2.74 -1.10
C MET A 96 -13.22 -1.77 -0.67
N CYS A 97 -12.73 -0.93 -1.55
CA CYS A 97 -11.69 0.05 -1.23
C CYS A 97 -12.18 1.08 -0.19
N ALA A 98 -13.41 1.57 -0.35
CA ALA A 98 -14.02 2.48 0.63
C ALA A 98 -14.27 1.82 2.01
N GLY A 99 -14.60 0.54 2.03
CA GLY A 99 -14.92 -0.22 3.24
C GLY A 99 -13.76 -1.01 3.84
N SER A 100 -12.55 -0.85 3.31
CA SER A 100 -11.30 -1.45 3.80
C SER A 100 -10.21 -0.38 3.80
N PRO A 101 -10.35 0.69 4.60
CA PRO A 101 -9.39 1.78 4.59
C PRO A 101 -8.00 1.31 4.99
N MET A 102 -7.01 1.88 4.35
CA MET A 102 -5.60 1.70 4.69
C MET A 102 -5.13 2.90 5.52
N PHE A 103 -4.14 2.66 6.36
CA PHE A 103 -3.62 3.69 7.25
C PHE A 103 -2.11 3.83 7.06
N PHE A 104 -1.65 5.08 7.03
CA PHE A 104 -0.24 5.43 7.13
C PHE A 104 -0.07 6.21 8.43
N ALA A 105 0.62 5.64 9.38
CA ALA A 105 0.53 6.03 10.79
C ALA A 105 -0.95 6.01 11.26
N ASP A 106 -1.45 7.06 11.87
CA ASP A 106 -2.83 7.16 12.31
C ASP A 106 -3.77 7.75 11.25
N ASP A 107 -3.20 8.19 10.13
CA ASP A 107 -3.95 8.82 9.05
C ASP A 107 -4.45 7.80 8.02
N GLN A 108 -5.72 7.92 7.66
CA GLN A 108 -6.29 7.14 6.59
C GLN A 108 -5.72 7.59 5.24
N THR A 109 -5.03 6.67 4.54
CA THR A 109 -4.58 6.92 3.17
C THR A 109 -5.70 6.71 2.16
N GLY A 110 -5.70 7.49 1.09
CA GLY A 110 -6.63 7.30 -0.02
C GLY A 110 -6.30 6.00 -0.76
N VAL A 111 -7.30 5.10 -0.83
CA VAL A 111 -7.25 3.93 -1.71
C VAL A 111 -8.50 3.94 -2.57
N ASP A 112 -8.31 4.06 -3.87
CA ASP A 112 -9.37 4.01 -4.86
C ASP A 112 -9.29 2.70 -5.64
N GLY A 113 -10.44 2.09 -5.92
CA GLY A 113 -10.48 0.87 -6.72
C GLY A 113 -11.55 0.91 -7.78
N SER A 114 -11.36 0.15 -8.85
CA SER A 114 -12.34 -0.01 -9.90
C SER A 114 -12.27 -1.36 -10.59
N LEU A 115 -13.40 -1.80 -11.14
CA LEU A 115 -13.48 -2.95 -12.03
C LEU A 115 -14.18 -2.56 -13.33
N GLU A 116 -13.41 -2.38 -14.38
CA GLU A 116 -13.94 -2.13 -15.71
C GLU A 116 -14.19 -3.45 -16.46
N LYS A 117 -15.32 -3.51 -17.19
CA LYS A 117 -15.69 -4.67 -18.02
C LYS A 117 -15.74 -4.26 -19.48
N GLU A 118 -14.79 -4.74 -20.26
CA GLU A 118 -14.72 -4.51 -21.70
C GLU A 118 -15.34 -5.69 -22.45
N PHE A 119 -16.60 -5.55 -22.82
CA PHE A 119 -17.28 -6.57 -23.59
C PHE A 119 -16.76 -6.64 -25.03
N ARG A 120 -16.43 -7.85 -25.48
CA ARG A 120 -16.24 -8.23 -26.88
C ARG A 120 -17.16 -9.40 -27.19
N TRP A 121 -17.46 -9.64 -28.48
CA TRP A 121 -18.42 -10.68 -28.83
C TRP A 121 -18.05 -12.08 -28.26
N PHE A 122 -16.80 -12.48 -28.39
CA PHE A 122 -16.34 -13.80 -27.98
C PHE A 122 -15.73 -13.88 -26.58
N TYR A 123 -15.45 -12.74 -25.95
CA TYR A 123 -14.88 -12.66 -24.61
C TYR A 123 -15.21 -11.33 -23.95
N THR A 124 -15.05 -11.31 -22.65
CA THR A 124 -15.11 -10.07 -21.85
C THR A 124 -13.79 -9.93 -21.10
N ASP A 125 -13.15 -8.78 -21.21
CA ASP A 125 -11.98 -8.44 -20.42
C ASP A 125 -12.44 -7.72 -19.15
N TYR A 126 -11.82 -8.07 -18.03
CA TYR A 126 -12.01 -7.49 -16.71
C TYR A 126 -10.71 -6.79 -16.34
N VAL A 127 -10.78 -5.50 -16.10
CA VAL A 127 -9.64 -4.67 -15.67
C VAL A 127 -9.87 -4.27 -14.23
N PHE A 128 -9.15 -4.92 -13.32
CA PHE A 128 -9.09 -4.55 -11.91
C PHE A 128 -8.02 -3.51 -11.72
N THR A 129 -8.33 -2.45 -10.97
CA THR A 129 -7.38 -1.41 -10.58
C THR A 129 -7.56 -1.09 -9.11
N GLU A 130 -6.46 -0.99 -8.38
CA GLU A 130 -6.41 -0.47 -7.00
C GLU A 130 -5.27 0.54 -6.93
N LYS A 131 -5.58 1.76 -6.51
CA LYS A 131 -4.67 2.90 -6.54
C LYS A 131 -4.49 3.46 -5.13
N PHE A 132 -3.26 3.53 -4.68
CA PHE A 132 -2.85 4.07 -3.39
C PHE A 132 -2.35 5.50 -3.59
N SER A 133 -2.88 6.43 -2.80
CA SER A 133 -2.44 7.81 -2.82
C SER A 133 -1.02 7.95 -2.29
N SER A 134 -0.28 8.91 -2.83
CA SER A 134 1.07 9.22 -2.36
C SER A 134 1.08 9.64 -0.89
N VAL A 135 2.12 9.23 -0.17
CA VAL A 135 2.40 9.64 1.21
C VAL A 135 3.46 10.75 1.30
N ALA A 136 3.81 11.36 0.16
CA ALA A 136 4.82 12.43 0.11
C ALA A 136 4.48 13.61 1.03
N ASP A 137 3.21 13.94 1.16
CA ASP A 137 2.74 15.11 1.92
C ASP A 137 2.89 14.96 3.44
N TYR A 138 3.14 13.75 3.95
CA TYR A 138 3.48 13.52 5.36
C TYR A 138 4.90 14.01 5.71
N PHE A 139 5.73 14.23 4.71
CA PHE A 139 7.11 14.66 4.88
C PHE A 139 7.29 16.12 4.46
N SER A 140 7.62 16.98 5.41
CA SER A 140 7.78 18.44 5.16
C SER A 140 8.92 18.75 4.20
N VAL A 141 9.97 17.89 4.19
CA VAL A 141 11.10 17.99 3.27
C VAL A 141 11.01 16.86 2.25
N PRO A 142 10.82 17.16 0.96
CA PRO A 142 10.75 16.13 -0.07
C PRO A 142 12.04 15.30 -0.18
N VAL A 143 11.91 14.01 -0.38
CA VAL A 143 13.08 13.13 -0.59
C VAL A 143 13.89 13.52 -1.82
N THR A 144 13.24 14.12 -2.82
CA THR A 144 13.85 14.63 -4.05
C THR A 144 14.81 15.81 -3.83
N ASP A 145 14.85 16.40 -2.65
CA ASP A 145 15.85 17.39 -2.29
C ASP A 145 17.23 16.76 -2.02
N TYR A 146 17.28 15.45 -1.79
CA TYR A 146 18.50 14.69 -1.41
C TYR A 146 18.89 13.61 -2.42
N MET A 147 17.93 13.02 -3.13
CA MET A 147 18.18 12.02 -4.16
C MET A 147 17.23 12.23 -5.36
N SER A 148 17.64 11.75 -6.53
CA SER A 148 16.75 11.79 -7.69
C SER A 148 15.53 10.87 -7.48
N GLU A 149 14.44 11.11 -8.24
CA GLU A 149 13.27 10.23 -8.22
C GLU A 149 13.62 8.77 -8.52
N GLU A 150 14.56 8.53 -9.42
CA GLU A 150 15.02 7.19 -9.80
C GLU A 150 15.78 6.51 -8.64
N GLU A 151 16.67 7.25 -7.97
CA GLU A 151 17.39 6.76 -6.78
C GLU A 151 16.43 6.48 -5.62
N ALA A 152 15.48 7.39 -5.36
CA ALA A 152 14.48 7.21 -4.32
C ALA A 152 13.56 6.02 -4.62
N SER A 153 13.08 5.89 -5.86
CA SER A 153 12.27 4.74 -6.28
C SER A 153 13.02 3.41 -6.12
N TYR A 154 14.30 3.39 -6.43
CA TYR A 154 15.13 2.21 -6.20
C TYR A 154 15.35 1.92 -4.71
N TRP A 155 15.71 2.94 -3.92
CA TRP A 155 16.01 2.78 -2.51
C TRP A 155 14.81 2.30 -1.70
N PHE A 156 13.63 2.90 -1.92
CA PHE A 156 12.44 2.61 -1.14
C PHE A 156 11.57 1.48 -1.73
N ALA A 157 11.59 1.27 -3.06
CA ALA A 157 10.70 0.31 -3.73
C ALA A 157 11.45 -0.77 -4.55
N GLY A 158 12.78 -0.73 -4.63
CA GLY A 158 13.59 -1.70 -5.36
C GLY A 158 13.46 -1.61 -6.89
N THR A 159 12.85 -0.55 -7.43
CA THR A 159 12.61 -0.38 -8.87
C THR A 159 12.85 1.06 -9.32
N PRO A 160 13.44 1.31 -10.51
CA PRO A 160 14.04 0.34 -11.43
C PRO A 160 15.31 -0.30 -10.83
N ASP A 161 15.73 -1.45 -11.36
CA ASP A 161 16.99 -2.06 -10.90
C ASP A 161 18.20 -1.26 -11.41
N LEU A 162 18.75 -0.41 -10.55
CA LEU A 162 19.91 0.43 -10.85
C LEU A 162 21.24 -0.34 -10.84
N TYR A 163 21.22 -1.63 -10.46
CA TYR A 163 22.40 -2.49 -10.40
C TYR A 163 22.51 -3.46 -11.54
N ALA A 164 21.48 -3.62 -12.37
CA ALA A 164 21.49 -4.57 -13.47
C ALA A 164 22.75 -4.43 -14.31
N GLY A 165 23.52 -5.52 -14.41
CA GLY A 165 24.76 -5.57 -15.19
C GLY A 165 25.97 -4.85 -14.58
N LYS A 166 25.88 -4.31 -13.36
CA LYS A 166 27.02 -3.67 -12.67
C LYS A 166 27.80 -4.68 -11.83
N PRO A 167 29.14 -4.49 -11.66
CA PRO A 167 29.95 -5.34 -10.79
C PRO A 167 29.58 -5.11 -9.32
N ILE A 168 29.79 -6.14 -8.48
CA ILE A 168 29.38 -6.16 -7.06
C ILE A 168 29.98 -5.02 -6.22
N TRP A 169 31.20 -4.59 -6.50
CA TRP A 169 31.78 -3.46 -5.77
C TRP A 169 31.04 -2.14 -6.03
N ARG A 170 30.52 -1.96 -7.24
CA ARG A 170 29.69 -0.79 -7.59
C ARG A 170 28.34 -0.81 -6.86
N TYR A 171 27.83 -2.00 -6.58
CA TYR A 171 26.65 -2.17 -5.74
C TYR A 171 26.85 -1.57 -4.36
N TYR A 172 27.96 -1.91 -3.68
CA TYR A 172 28.22 -1.40 -2.34
C TYR A 172 28.45 0.12 -2.29
N GLU A 173 29.14 0.68 -3.29
CA GLU A 173 29.32 2.14 -3.38
C GLU A 173 27.99 2.86 -3.52
N LEU A 174 27.07 2.38 -4.38
CA LEU A 174 25.75 2.97 -4.59
C LEU A 174 24.86 2.79 -3.35
N LEU A 175 24.96 1.66 -2.68
CA LEU A 175 24.20 1.38 -1.46
C LEU A 175 24.59 2.35 -0.34
N GLU A 176 25.89 2.61 -0.15
CA GLU A 176 26.39 3.59 0.83
C GLU A 176 25.96 5.01 0.47
N ASP A 177 26.06 5.41 -0.81
CA ASP A 177 25.62 6.73 -1.30
C ASP A 177 24.10 6.92 -1.08
N PHE A 178 23.27 5.92 -1.41
CA PHE A 178 21.82 6.02 -1.22
C PHE A 178 21.45 6.04 0.27
N LYS A 179 22.13 5.24 1.08
CA LYS A 179 21.95 5.27 2.53
C LYS A 179 22.27 6.65 3.10
N GLU A 180 23.42 7.23 2.73
CA GLU A 180 23.79 8.56 3.20
C GLU A 180 22.77 9.63 2.79
N LYS A 181 22.25 9.57 1.57
CA LYS A 181 21.19 10.48 1.08
C LYS A 181 19.89 10.29 1.84
N ALA A 182 19.49 9.03 2.11
CA ALA A 182 18.29 8.72 2.87
C ALA A 182 18.42 9.18 4.33
N ASP A 183 19.55 8.92 4.98
CA ASP A 183 19.83 9.37 6.35
C ASP A 183 19.77 10.91 6.44
N ARG A 184 20.31 11.62 5.45
CA ARG A 184 20.23 13.08 5.38
C ARG A 184 18.80 13.59 5.20
N TRP A 185 18.01 12.90 4.41
CA TRP A 185 16.59 13.23 4.22
C TRP A 185 15.77 13.02 5.51
N VAL A 186 15.96 11.87 6.19
CA VAL A 186 15.33 11.61 7.51
C VAL A 186 15.71 12.73 8.48
N PHE A 187 17.00 12.99 8.60
CA PHE A 187 17.53 14.04 9.46
C PHE A 187 16.98 15.44 9.14
N ALA A 188 16.78 15.74 7.86
CA ALA A 188 16.21 17.01 7.44
C ALA A 188 14.75 17.16 7.90
N ASN A 189 13.94 16.09 7.83
CA ASN A 189 12.57 16.13 8.32
C ASN A 189 12.52 16.28 9.85
N LEU A 190 13.37 15.55 10.60
CA LEU A 190 13.49 15.71 12.06
C LEU A 190 13.81 17.16 12.44
N HIS A 191 14.78 17.76 11.77
CA HIS A 191 15.15 19.17 12.07
C HIS A 191 14.11 20.17 11.57
N TYR A 192 13.40 19.87 10.48
CA TYR A 192 12.29 20.71 10.05
C TYR A 192 11.17 20.73 11.10
N LYS A 193 10.82 19.56 11.65
CA LYS A 193 9.81 19.44 12.70
C LYS A 193 10.25 20.19 13.96
N LEU A 194 11.47 19.96 14.42
CA LEU A 194 12.07 20.70 15.54
C LEU A 194 11.96 22.21 15.37
N LEU A 195 12.33 22.71 14.21
CA LEU A 195 12.34 24.17 13.96
C LEU A 195 10.92 24.71 13.72
N SER A 196 9.99 23.93 13.19
CA SER A 196 8.58 24.32 13.07
C SER A 196 7.93 24.53 14.43
N GLY A 197 8.32 23.78 15.47
CA GLY A 197 7.89 24.00 16.85
C GLY A 197 8.24 25.39 17.41
N ILE A 198 9.28 26.05 16.87
CA ILE A 198 9.56 27.47 17.18
C ILE A 198 8.47 28.36 16.57
N ALA A 199 7.99 28.06 15.35
CA ALA A 199 6.93 28.82 14.71
C ALA A 199 5.61 28.73 15.51
N ASP A 200 5.32 27.59 16.14
CA ASP A 200 4.12 27.41 16.98
C ASP A 200 4.17 28.26 18.26
N ARG A 201 5.37 28.56 18.74
CA ARG A 201 5.63 29.39 19.91
C ARG A 201 6.18 30.77 19.54
N TYR A 202 5.96 31.23 18.30
CA TYR A 202 6.60 32.44 17.77
C TYR A 202 6.33 33.71 18.59
N ASP A 203 5.15 33.81 19.21
CA ASP A 203 4.78 34.90 20.10
C ASP A 203 5.64 34.98 21.38
N MET A 204 6.36 33.93 21.71
CA MET A 204 7.30 33.88 22.84
C MET A 204 8.72 34.26 22.46
N VAL A 205 9.00 34.42 21.16
CA VAL A 205 10.34 34.86 20.68
C VAL A 205 10.53 36.35 20.97
N VAL A 206 11.56 36.67 21.72
CA VAL A 206 11.86 38.02 22.08
C VAL A 206 12.63 38.71 20.93
N GLU A 207 12.10 39.80 20.42
CA GLU A 207 12.69 40.59 19.32
C GLU A 207 13.07 39.73 18.10
N PRO A 208 12.09 39.01 17.49
CA PRO A 208 12.37 38.16 16.35
C PRO A 208 12.90 38.97 15.16
N PRO A 209 13.98 38.52 14.49
CA PRO A 209 14.61 39.26 13.40
C PRO A 209 13.75 39.33 12.13
N VAL A 210 12.83 38.39 11.94
CA VAL A 210 11.91 38.31 10.79
C VAL A 210 10.48 38.01 11.27
N SER A 211 9.50 38.10 10.40
CA SER A 211 8.12 37.70 10.72
C SER A 211 8.00 36.16 10.81
N LYS A 212 6.93 35.65 11.46
CA LYS A 212 6.64 34.20 11.52
C LYS A 212 6.61 33.57 10.14
N ASP A 213 5.93 34.20 9.19
CA ASP A 213 5.79 33.68 7.82
C ASP A 213 7.13 33.62 7.10
N GLU A 214 7.98 34.61 7.28
CA GLU A 214 9.34 34.65 6.72
C GLU A 214 10.24 33.59 7.38
N PHE A 215 10.09 33.38 8.69
CA PHE A 215 10.80 32.30 9.41
C PHE A 215 10.44 30.93 8.83
N VAL A 216 9.15 30.60 8.74
CA VAL A 216 8.66 29.32 8.17
C VAL A 216 9.12 29.14 6.73
N ALA A 217 9.06 30.20 5.91
CA ALA A 217 9.50 30.14 4.51
C ALA A 217 11.00 29.81 4.34
N GLN A 218 11.83 30.17 5.33
CA GLN A 218 13.27 29.94 5.30
C GLN A 218 13.70 28.63 5.99
N LEU A 219 12.80 27.89 6.67
CA LEU A 219 13.15 26.67 7.40
C LEU A 219 13.82 25.63 6.52
N ARG A 220 13.34 25.42 5.28
CA ARG A 220 13.97 24.46 4.34
C ARG A 220 15.43 24.80 4.03
N ASP A 221 15.75 26.08 3.91
CA ASP A 221 17.13 26.51 3.63
C ASP A 221 18.03 26.29 4.85
N VAL A 222 17.51 26.55 6.05
CA VAL A 222 18.22 26.25 7.31
C VAL A 222 18.48 24.75 7.43
N VAL A 223 17.47 23.93 7.20
CA VAL A 223 17.56 22.47 7.28
C VAL A 223 18.55 21.91 6.24
N LYS A 224 18.57 22.45 5.02
CA LYS A 224 19.59 22.09 4.01
C LYS A 224 21.01 22.39 4.49
N GLN A 225 21.22 23.48 5.20
CA GLN A 225 22.52 23.80 5.79
C GLN A 225 22.87 22.77 6.91
N LEU A 226 21.91 22.46 7.78
CA LEU A 226 22.10 21.45 8.83
C LEU A 226 22.40 20.05 8.25
N ALA A 227 21.71 19.64 7.19
CA ALA A 227 21.93 18.36 6.53
C ALA A 227 23.29 18.23 5.83
N SER A 228 24.07 19.30 5.72
CA SER A 228 25.46 19.23 5.26
C SER A 228 26.44 18.74 6.34
N TYR A 229 26.04 18.72 7.60
CA TYR A 229 26.83 18.19 8.70
C TYR A 229 26.62 16.67 8.81
N ASP A 230 27.58 16.01 9.48
CA ASP A 230 27.44 14.59 9.82
C ASP A 230 26.35 14.43 10.89
N PRO A 231 25.23 13.71 10.60
CA PRO A 231 24.13 13.58 11.55
C PRO A 231 24.56 13.06 12.92
N SER A 232 25.53 12.14 12.96
CA SER A 232 26.02 11.53 14.21
C SER A 232 26.81 12.49 15.11
N LYS A 233 27.17 13.68 14.61
CA LYS A 233 27.98 14.69 15.29
C LYS A 233 27.24 16.02 15.48
N LEU A 234 25.99 16.08 15.09
CA LEU A 234 25.23 17.32 15.20
C LEU A 234 24.73 17.51 16.63
N GLU A 235 25.30 18.46 17.34
CA GLU A 235 24.88 18.88 18.67
C GLU A 235 23.95 20.10 18.57
N TYR A 236 23.07 20.29 19.55
CA TYR A 236 22.22 21.49 19.66
C TYR A 236 22.96 22.81 19.55
N ALA A 237 24.23 22.83 20.03
CA ALA A 237 25.09 23.99 19.85
C ALA A 237 25.36 24.35 18.38
N THR A 238 25.52 23.33 17.54
CA THR A 238 25.71 23.51 16.09
C THR A 238 24.43 24.00 15.45
N VAL A 239 23.26 23.41 15.81
CA VAL A 239 21.95 23.85 15.32
C VAL A 239 21.72 25.33 15.66
N ARG A 240 21.95 25.74 16.91
CA ARG A 240 21.88 27.14 17.34
C ARG A 240 22.79 28.03 16.52
N SER A 241 24.04 27.63 16.31
CA SER A 241 25.00 28.40 15.53
C SER A 241 24.57 28.61 14.08
N VAL A 242 24.03 27.58 13.43
CA VAL A 242 23.53 27.66 12.04
C VAL A 242 22.34 28.62 11.96
N ILE A 243 21.39 28.51 12.87
CA ILE A 243 20.19 29.36 12.90
C ILE A 243 20.58 30.82 13.20
N SER A 244 21.41 31.05 14.22
CA SER A 244 21.89 32.40 14.55
C SER A 244 22.65 33.03 13.39
N SER A 245 23.45 32.25 12.67
CA SER A 245 24.15 32.70 11.48
C SER A 245 23.19 33.01 10.31
N HIS A 246 22.18 32.18 10.10
CA HIS A 246 21.23 32.34 9.01
C HIS A 246 20.35 33.60 9.19
N PHE A 247 19.80 33.79 10.38
CA PHE A 247 18.91 34.92 10.68
C PHE A 247 19.64 36.16 11.23
N GLY A 248 20.93 36.06 11.48
CA GLY A 248 21.71 37.15 12.06
C GLY A 248 21.32 37.53 13.49
N SER A 249 20.72 36.60 14.25
CA SER A 249 20.17 36.81 15.59
C SER A 249 20.15 35.54 16.42
N ASP A 250 20.38 35.68 17.74
CA ASP A 250 20.28 34.61 18.71
C ASP A 250 18.87 34.44 19.30
N ALA A 251 17.87 35.14 18.79
CA ALA A 251 16.51 35.19 19.33
C ALA A 251 15.84 33.79 19.39
N TYR A 252 16.23 32.88 18.52
CA TYR A 252 15.69 31.52 18.45
C TYR A 252 16.47 30.49 19.33
N SER A 253 17.67 30.86 19.79
CA SER A 253 18.53 29.97 20.55
C SER A 253 17.91 29.37 21.83
N PRO A 254 17.06 30.11 22.60
CA PRO A 254 16.40 29.54 23.78
C PRO A 254 15.42 28.40 23.48
N PHE A 255 14.96 28.27 22.23
CA PHE A 255 14.01 27.24 21.80
C PHE A 255 14.69 25.99 21.24
N ILE A 256 16.02 25.93 21.21
CA ILE A 256 16.79 24.83 20.64
C ILE A 256 17.53 24.13 21.78
N ASN A 257 16.85 23.26 22.50
CA ASN A 257 17.38 22.45 23.61
C ASN A 257 16.67 21.09 23.64
N GLU A 258 17.06 20.19 24.51
CA GLU A 258 16.51 18.85 24.63
C GLU A 258 15.00 18.82 24.99
N ASP A 259 14.49 19.90 25.57
CA ASP A 259 13.08 19.98 26.02
C ASP A 259 12.12 20.54 24.93
N VAL A 260 12.59 20.77 23.71
CA VAL A 260 11.83 21.52 22.68
C VAL A 260 10.96 20.65 21.81
N LEU A 261 11.36 19.39 21.58
CA LEU A 261 10.44 18.39 21.05
C LEU A 261 9.58 17.90 22.21
N SER A 262 8.27 18.03 22.10
CA SER A 262 7.39 17.26 22.97
C SER A 262 7.57 15.78 22.62
N ASP A 263 7.49 14.90 23.62
CA ASP A 263 7.55 13.45 23.39
C ASP A 263 6.55 13.02 22.30
N GLU A 264 5.40 13.69 22.19
CA GLU A 264 4.36 13.46 21.18
C GLU A 264 4.81 13.81 19.73
N GLU A 265 5.58 14.87 19.53
CA GLU A 265 6.05 15.29 18.19
C GLU A 265 7.18 14.40 17.65
N ASP A 266 8.03 13.92 18.53
CA ASP A 266 9.09 12.95 18.20
C ASP A 266 8.45 11.59 17.86
N GLU A 267 7.44 11.17 18.62
CA GLU A 267 6.69 9.93 18.40
C GLU A 267 5.92 9.97 17.07
N GLU A 268 5.31 11.11 16.70
CA GLU A 268 4.60 11.25 15.42
C GLU A 268 5.54 11.07 14.22
N LEU A 269 6.71 11.71 14.24
CA LEU A 269 7.66 11.61 13.13
C LEU A 269 8.34 10.25 13.06
N ASP A 270 8.67 9.66 14.21
CA ASP A 270 9.18 8.29 14.30
C ASP A 270 8.15 7.29 13.78
N ASN A 271 6.85 7.54 14.01
CA ASN A 271 5.78 6.76 13.43
C ASN A 271 5.77 6.85 11.91
N TYR A 272 5.83 8.04 11.29
CA TYR A 272 5.86 8.17 9.82
C TYR A 272 7.05 7.44 9.19
N PHE A 273 8.25 7.58 9.74
CA PHE A 273 9.41 6.84 9.25
C PHE A 273 9.31 5.34 9.55
N GLY A 274 8.81 4.97 10.73
CA GLY A 274 8.54 3.58 11.07
C GLY A 274 7.58 2.93 10.08
N TYR A 275 6.50 3.62 9.70
CA TYR A 275 5.57 3.13 8.69
C TYR A 275 6.22 3.05 7.31
N LEU A 276 7.00 4.04 6.89
CA LEU A 276 7.67 4.03 5.59
C LEU A 276 8.58 2.80 5.42
N PHE A 277 9.30 2.41 6.48
CA PHE A 277 10.26 1.30 6.42
C PHE A 277 9.66 -0.05 6.82
N LEU A 278 8.60 -0.07 7.63
CA LEU A 278 8.02 -1.30 8.18
C LEU A 278 6.69 -1.68 7.56
N PHE A 279 6.02 -0.75 6.87
CA PHE A 279 4.75 -1.01 6.21
C PHE A 279 4.98 -1.81 4.94
N TYR A 280 4.65 -3.08 4.98
CA TYR A 280 4.57 -3.92 3.79
C TYR A 280 3.58 -5.07 3.98
N TYR A 281 2.94 -5.48 2.91
CA TYR A 281 2.11 -6.67 2.86
C TYR A 281 2.06 -7.21 1.43
N ASP A 282 1.71 -8.50 1.31
CA ASP A 282 1.43 -9.10 0.02
C ASP A 282 -0.07 -8.99 -0.29
N GLU A 283 -0.39 -8.38 -1.42
CA GLU A 283 -1.73 -8.35 -2.01
C GLU A 283 -1.85 -9.43 -3.06
N SER A 284 -2.71 -10.41 -2.81
CA SER A 284 -3.00 -11.51 -3.71
C SER A 284 -4.36 -11.31 -4.36
N ILE A 285 -4.41 -11.31 -5.69
CA ILE A 285 -5.62 -11.01 -6.45
C ILE A 285 -6.01 -12.23 -7.29
N VAL A 286 -7.24 -12.67 -7.14
CA VAL A 286 -7.87 -13.71 -7.95
C VAL A 286 -8.92 -13.06 -8.84
N MET A 287 -8.73 -13.15 -10.16
CA MET A 287 -9.60 -12.56 -11.14
C MET A 287 -10.52 -13.61 -11.79
N PRO A 288 -11.71 -13.23 -12.29
CA PRO A 288 -12.54 -14.15 -13.07
C PRO A 288 -11.84 -14.54 -14.37
N GLY A 289 -11.95 -15.80 -14.77
CA GLY A 289 -11.39 -16.32 -16.00
C GLY A 289 -9.87 -16.49 -15.99
N ARG A 290 -9.21 -16.13 -17.10
CA ARG A 290 -7.76 -16.28 -17.27
C ARG A 290 -7.06 -14.91 -17.21
N VAL A 291 -6.09 -14.75 -16.35
CA VAL A 291 -5.22 -13.56 -16.34
C VAL A 291 -4.45 -13.48 -17.65
N ILE A 292 -4.50 -12.31 -18.30
CA ILE A 292 -3.81 -11.98 -19.55
C ILE A 292 -2.75 -10.89 -19.38
N ASP A 293 -2.86 -10.09 -18.31
CA ASP A 293 -1.87 -9.10 -17.90
C ASP A 293 -1.85 -9.03 -16.37
N ALA A 294 -0.69 -9.25 -15.78
CA ALA A 294 -0.50 -9.23 -14.33
C ALA A 294 -0.02 -7.87 -13.80
N GLY A 295 0.12 -6.84 -14.66
CA GLY A 295 0.47 -5.47 -14.27
C GLY A 295 1.77 -5.31 -13.46
N GLY A 296 2.75 -6.23 -13.63
CA GLY A 296 3.99 -6.26 -12.85
C GLY A 296 3.93 -7.13 -11.59
N GLY A 297 2.76 -7.70 -11.24
CA GLY A 297 2.63 -8.71 -10.18
C GLY A 297 3.16 -10.09 -10.60
N ILE A 298 3.40 -10.94 -9.61
CA ILE A 298 3.84 -12.32 -9.82
C ILE A 298 2.61 -13.20 -10.02
N TYR A 299 2.43 -13.72 -11.24
CA TYR A 299 1.33 -14.63 -11.56
C TYR A 299 1.73 -16.10 -11.31
N LYS A 300 1.00 -16.77 -10.43
CA LYS A 300 1.18 -18.19 -10.14
C LYS A 300 -0.15 -18.84 -9.77
N ASP A 301 -0.47 -19.99 -10.36
CA ASP A 301 -1.62 -20.85 -10.02
C ASP A 301 -2.99 -20.13 -9.98
N GLY A 302 -3.20 -19.14 -10.86
CA GLY A 302 -4.45 -18.37 -10.94
C GLY A 302 -4.48 -17.12 -10.04
N VAL A 303 -3.43 -16.88 -9.28
CA VAL A 303 -3.30 -15.73 -8.36
C VAL A 303 -2.22 -14.78 -8.86
N VAL A 304 -2.49 -13.49 -8.83
CA VAL A 304 -1.49 -12.44 -9.04
C VAL A 304 -1.14 -11.85 -7.69
N THR A 305 0.14 -11.84 -7.33
CA THR A 305 0.61 -11.30 -6.05
C THR A 305 1.50 -10.09 -6.28
N PHE A 306 1.20 -9.02 -5.57
CA PHE A 306 2.00 -7.80 -5.48
C PHE A 306 2.52 -7.65 -4.06
N THR A 307 3.75 -7.19 -3.92
CA THR A 307 4.23 -6.66 -2.64
C THR A 307 3.90 -5.17 -2.61
N VAL A 308 3.10 -4.76 -1.64
CA VAL A 308 2.73 -3.36 -1.39
C VAL A 308 3.53 -2.86 -0.19
N ASP A 309 4.27 -1.80 -0.39
CA ASP A 309 5.05 -1.13 0.64
C ASP A 309 4.95 0.39 0.48
N ALA A 310 5.10 1.14 1.59
CA ALA A 310 4.95 2.58 1.57
C ALA A 310 5.98 3.29 0.68
N GLY A 311 7.14 2.66 0.46
CA GLY A 311 8.16 3.19 -0.44
C GLY A 311 7.67 3.33 -1.89
N ARG A 312 6.73 2.46 -2.33
CA ARG A 312 6.18 2.50 -3.69
C ARG A 312 5.30 3.71 -3.96
N PHE A 313 4.65 4.22 -2.93
CA PHE A 313 3.80 5.42 -3.03
C PHE A 313 4.37 6.63 -2.28
N LEU A 314 5.68 6.61 -1.96
CA LEU A 314 6.36 7.76 -1.36
C LEU A 314 6.43 8.96 -2.30
N LEU A 315 6.73 8.74 -3.58
CA LEU A 315 6.94 9.82 -4.56
C LEU A 315 5.69 10.19 -5.33
N LYS A 316 4.84 9.21 -5.60
CA LYS A 316 3.63 9.34 -6.42
C LYS A 316 2.65 8.23 -6.09
N ASP A 317 1.42 8.40 -6.54
CA ASP A 317 0.42 7.35 -6.45
C ASP A 317 0.95 6.03 -7.03
N TYR A 318 0.64 4.94 -6.36
CA TYR A 318 0.98 3.58 -6.79
C TYR A 318 -0.28 2.86 -7.25
N GLU A 319 -0.22 2.22 -8.42
CA GLU A 319 -1.34 1.51 -9.01
C GLU A 319 -1.03 0.02 -9.18
N ILE A 320 -1.91 -0.81 -8.63
CA ILE A 320 -2.01 -2.24 -8.94
C ILE A 320 -3.03 -2.40 -10.05
N ARG A 321 -2.66 -3.08 -11.13
CA ARG A 321 -3.55 -3.33 -12.26
C ARG A 321 -3.45 -4.78 -12.72
N VAL A 322 -4.60 -5.47 -12.82
CA VAL A 322 -4.67 -6.84 -13.33
C VAL A 322 -5.74 -6.94 -14.40
N VAL A 323 -5.42 -7.58 -15.52
CA VAL A 323 -6.40 -7.83 -16.58
C VAL A 323 -6.63 -9.32 -16.75
N SER A 324 -7.88 -9.71 -16.76
CA SER A 324 -8.29 -11.08 -17.03
C SER A 324 -9.32 -11.16 -18.14
N ARG A 325 -9.50 -12.34 -18.70
CA ARG A 325 -10.41 -12.61 -19.81
C ARG A 325 -11.30 -13.79 -19.52
N VAL A 326 -12.61 -13.57 -19.68
CA VAL A 326 -13.64 -14.62 -19.64
C VAL A 326 -14.17 -14.86 -21.06
N VAL A 327 -14.26 -16.13 -21.45
CA VAL A 327 -14.76 -16.52 -22.77
C VAL A 327 -16.29 -16.52 -22.76
N ASN A 328 -16.92 -15.80 -23.69
CA ASN A 328 -18.37 -15.76 -23.88
C ASN A 328 -18.84 -17.00 -24.65
N VAL A 329 -18.97 -18.16 -23.98
CA VAL A 329 -19.34 -19.44 -24.61
C VAL A 329 -20.64 -19.34 -25.41
N TRP A 330 -21.63 -18.61 -24.89
CA TRP A 330 -22.91 -18.39 -25.58
C TRP A 330 -22.74 -17.75 -26.97
N ALA A 331 -21.74 -16.84 -27.13
CA ALA A 331 -21.50 -16.16 -28.40
C ALA A 331 -21.03 -17.12 -29.49
N PHE A 332 -20.23 -18.13 -29.14
CA PHE A 332 -19.84 -19.18 -30.08
C PHE A 332 -21.04 -20.02 -30.52
N VAL A 333 -21.97 -20.35 -29.59
CA VAL A 333 -23.19 -21.09 -29.88
C VAL A 333 -24.08 -20.28 -30.84
N VAL A 334 -24.30 -19.00 -30.52
CA VAL A 334 -25.10 -18.11 -31.38
C VAL A 334 -24.46 -17.96 -32.76
N THR A 335 -23.15 -17.73 -32.81
CA THR A 335 -22.44 -17.57 -34.08
C THR A 335 -22.50 -18.85 -34.92
N ALA A 336 -22.32 -20.03 -34.30
CA ALA A 336 -22.45 -21.31 -34.99
C ALA A 336 -23.87 -21.55 -35.51
N ALA A 337 -24.90 -21.21 -34.72
CA ALA A 337 -26.29 -21.31 -35.15
C ALA A 337 -26.58 -20.40 -36.35
N LEU A 338 -26.17 -19.13 -36.31
CA LEU A 338 -26.31 -18.17 -37.40
C LEU A 338 -25.58 -18.63 -38.68
N ALA A 339 -24.33 -19.10 -38.52
CA ALA A 339 -23.56 -19.62 -39.65
C ALA A 339 -24.21 -20.87 -40.28
N SER A 340 -24.78 -21.76 -39.45
CA SER A 340 -25.49 -22.94 -39.90
C SER A 340 -26.78 -22.56 -40.64
N ALA A 341 -27.54 -21.60 -40.11
CA ALA A 341 -28.75 -21.09 -40.75
C ALA A 341 -28.43 -20.44 -42.12
N LEU A 342 -27.35 -19.64 -42.18
CA LEU A 342 -26.90 -19.03 -43.43
C LEU A 342 -26.46 -20.06 -44.45
N PHE A 343 -25.72 -21.08 -44.02
CA PHE A 343 -25.29 -22.19 -44.87
C PHE A 343 -26.52 -22.93 -45.47
N VAL A 344 -27.51 -23.27 -44.64
CA VAL A 344 -28.77 -23.86 -45.07
C VAL A 344 -29.47 -22.98 -46.09
N ALA A 345 -29.60 -21.69 -45.81
CA ALA A 345 -30.24 -20.72 -46.70
C ALA A 345 -29.52 -20.65 -48.06
N VAL A 346 -28.20 -20.66 -48.08
CA VAL A 346 -27.38 -20.64 -49.31
C VAL A 346 -27.53 -21.93 -50.11
N VAL A 347 -27.44 -23.07 -49.48
CA VAL A 347 -27.55 -24.41 -50.12
C VAL A 347 -28.95 -24.61 -50.73
N TYR A 348 -29.98 -24.24 -49.98
CA TYR A 348 -31.38 -24.44 -50.41
C TYR A 348 -31.98 -23.25 -51.16
N ARG A 349 -31.23 -22.15 -51.41
CA ARG A 349 -31.73 -20.95 -52.09
C ARG A 349 -32.44 -21.24 -53.43
N LYS A 350 -31.91 -22.21 -54.20
CA LYS A 350 -32.52 -22.60 -55.50
C LYS A 350 -33.87 -23.31 -55.33
N ARG A 351 -33.99 -24.13 -54.29
CA ARG A 351 -35.26 -24.84 -53.95
C ARG A 351 -36.30 -23.85 -53.38
N ILE A 352 -35.86 -22.95 -52.51
CA ILE A 352 -36.70 -21.87 -51.93
C ILE A 352 -37.21 -20.92 -53.07
N ALA A 353 -36.33 -20.50 -53.99
CA ALA A 353 -36.71 -19.67 -55.12
C ALA A 353 -37.68 -20.38 -56.09
N ALA A 354 -37.50 -21.68 -56.33
CA ALA A 354 -38.43 -22.47 -57.15
C ALA A 354 -39.81 -22.66 -56.47
N TYR A 355 -39.83 -22.83 -55.14
CA TYR A 355 -41.09 -22.89 -54.38
C TYR A 355 -41.90 -21.60 -54.45
N PHE A 356 -41.23 -20.43 -54.35
CA PHE A 356 -41.95 -19.14 -54.52
C PHE A 356 -42.30 -18.79 -55.95
N LYS A 357 -41.54 -19.30 -56.98
CA LYS A 357 -41.90 -19.10 -58.40
C LYS A 357 -43.07 -19.94 -58.88
N GLY A 358 -43.32 -21.11 -58.25
CA GLY A 358 -44.43 -21.97 -58.61
C GLY A 358 -45.77 -21.63 -57.98
N ARG A 359 -45.84 -20.52 -57.24
CA ARG A 359 -47.06 -20.03 -56.57
C ARG A 359 -47.70 -18.79 -57.20
N HIS A 360 -47.14 -18.37 -58.33
CA HIS A 360 -47.69 -17.36 -59.24
C HIS A 360 -48.01 -18.07 -60.57
#